data_e47c86299dd9fe25b6e149532eb0a24c
#
_entry.id   e47c86299dd9fe25b6e149532eb0a24c
#
_cell.length_a   1.000
_cell.length_b   1.000
_cell.length_c   1.000
_cell.angle_alpha   90.00
_cell.angle_beta   90.00
_cell.angle_gamma   90.00
#
_symmetry.space_group_name_H-M   'P 1'
#
loop_
_entity.id
_entity.type
_entity.pdbx_description
1 polymer ?
#
loop_
_entity_poly.entity_id
_entity_poly.type
_entity_poly.pdbx_seq_one_letter_code
_entity_poly.pdbx_strand_id
1 'polypeptide(L)'
;MGFEDGGSFTSEFPAHMMCHIKRMAVDPENRVVMHCHPTHTLAMNYVHKLDEKSFTHDLWQMGTECIVVFPEGIGVLPWMLCGTNEIGEATSDKMKEYRVVIWGMHGIYACGKDLDETFGLVETVEKAALY
;
A
#
# COMPACT_ATOMS: atom_id res chain seq x y z
N MET A 1 -21.80 -7.94 -10.93
CA MET A 1 -21.57 -6.87 -9.95
C MET A 1 -21.38 -5.57 -10.72
N GLY A 2 -22.01 -4.46 -10.32
CA GLY A 2 -21.94 -3.17 -11.00
C GLY A 2 -22.66 -2.11 -10.19
N PHE A 3 -22.70 -0.88 -10.72
CA PHE A 3 -23.43 0.24 -10.11
C PHE A 3 -24.84 0.34 -10.70
N GLU A 4 -25.82 0.67 -9.87
CA GLU A 4 -27.21 0.83 -10.30
C GLU A 4 -27.35 1.95 -11.34
N ASP A 5 -26.53 3.00 -11.24
CA ASP A 5 -26.53 4.17 -12.11
C ASP A 5 -25.73 3.97 -13.41
N GLY A 6 -25.15 2.80 -13.64
CA GLY A 6 -24.34 2.50 -14.83
C GLY A 6 -22.96 3.12 -14.75
N GLY A 7 -22.14 2.90 -13.88
CA GLY A 7 -20.73 3.28 -13.79
C GLY A 7 -19.81 2.07 -14.05
N SER A 8 -18.51 2.34 -14.11
CA SER A 8 -17.47 1.31 -14.12
C SER A 8 -16.59 1.40 -12.87
N PHE A 9 -16.06 0.27 -12.46
CA PHE A 9 -15.05 0.24 -11.39
C PHE A 9 -13.75 0.88 -11.85
N THR A 10 -12.94 1.29 -10.88
CA THR A 10 -11.53 1.65 -11.16
C THR A 10 -10.80 0.48 -11.84
N SER A 11 -9.82 0.78 -12.67
CA SER A 11 -8.93 -0.23 -13.27
C SER A 11 -8.18 -1.06 -12.22
N GLU A 12 -8.01 -0.51 -11.02
CA GLU A 12 -7.33 -1.16 -9.89
C GLU A 12 -8.25 -2.07 -9.05
N PHE A 13 -9.52 -2.22 -9.43
CA PHE A 13 -10.49 -3.03 -8.71
C PHE A 13 -10.03 -4.48 -8.44
N PRO A 14 -9.40 -5.19 -9.40
CA PRO A 14 -8.88 -6.53 -9.13
C PRO A 14 -7.88 -6.55 -7.97
N ALA A 15 -6.94 -5.61 -7.94
CA ALA A 15 -5.96 -5.49 -6.86
C ALA A 15 -6.63 -5.23 -5.49
N HIS A 16 -7.64 -4.34 -5.45
CA HIS A 16 -8.41 -4.09 -4.23
C HIS A 16 -9.06 -5.38 -3.70
N MET A 17 -9.75 -6.12 -4.56
CA MET A 17 -10.45 -7.34 -4.16
C MET A 17 -9.49 -8.44 -3.69
N MET A 18 -8.38 -8.63 -4.39
CA MET A 18 -7.35 -9.60 -4.00
C MET A 18 -6.71 -9.26 -2.65
N CYS A 19 -6.44 -7.96 -2.42
CA CYS A 19 -5.92 -7.47 -1.14
C CYS A 19 -6.92 -7.71 0.01
N HIS A 20 -8.20 -7.42 -0.20
CA HIS A 20 -9.24 -7.70 0.79
C HIS A 20 -9.25 -9.19 1.18
N ILE A 21 -9.29 -10.08 0.19
CA ILE A 21 -9.34 -11.54 0.43
C ILE A 21 -8.12 -12.01 1.23
N LYS A 22 -6.93 -11.62 0.81
CA LYS A 22 -5.68 -12.05 1.46
C LYS A 22 -5.50 -11.43 2.85
N ARG A 23 -5.76 -10.13 2.98
CA ARG A 23 -5.54 -9.43 4.24
C ARG A 23 -6.54 -9.83 5.32
N MET A 24 -7.81 -9.97 4.98
CA MET A 24 -8.84 -10.44 5.92
C MET A 24 -8.61 -11.89 6.38
N ALA A 25 -7.91 -12.69 5.60
CA ALA A 25 -7.51 -14.04 6.03
C ALA A 25 -6.42 -14.01 7.12
N VAL A 26 -5.59 -12.96 7.13
CA VAL A 26 -4.55 -12.73 8.17
C VAL A 26 -5.15 -12.03 9.39
N ASP A 27 -5.93 -10.98 9.15
CA ASP A 27 -6.58 -10.18 10.18
C ASP A 27 -7.97 -9.75 9.72
N PRO A 28 -9.05 -10.38 10.27
CA PRO A 28 -10.43 -10.08 9.88
C PRO A 28 -10.88 -8.64 10.17
N GLU A 29 -10.17 -7.93 11.06
CA GLU A 29 -10.45 -6.52 11.36
C GLU A 29 -9.99 -5.57 10.24
N ASN A 30 -9.03 -5.98 9.42
CA ASN A 30 -8.52 -5.15 8.32
C ASN A 30 -9.46 -5.18 7.12
N ARG A 31 -10.52 -4.36 7.19
CA ARG A 31 -11.62 -4.33 6.21
C ARG A 31 -11.57 -3.18 5.22
N VAL A 32 -10.60 -2.29 5.34
CA VAL A 32 -10.39 -1.17 4.42
C VAL A 32 -9.12 -1.39 3.63
N VAL A 33 -9.21 -1.21 2.32
CA VAL A 33 -8.06 -1.15 1.41
C VAL A 33 -8.09 0.18 0.69
N MET A 34 -7.00 0.94 0.79
CA MET A 34 -6.84 2.26 0.20
C MET A 34 -5.69 2.25 -0.80
N HIS A 35 -5.91 2.87 -1.96
CA HIS A 35 -4.89 3.10 -2.96
C HIS A 35 -4.83 4.60 -3.30
N CYS A 36 -3.64 5.16 -3.34
CA CYS A 36 -3.42 6.55 -3.71
C CYS A 36 -1.99 6.78 -4.22
N HIS A 37 -1.74 8.01 -4.67
CA HIS A 37 -0.47 8.42 -5.28
C HIS A 37 0.17 9.58 -4.48
N PRO A 38 0.70 9.33 -3.26
CA PRO A 38 1.27 10.36 -2.42
C PRO A 38 2.57 10.91 -3.04
N THR A 39 2.71 12.23 -3.04
CA THR A 39 3.74 12.92 -3.82
C THR A 39 5.17 12.57 -3.41
N HIS A 40 5.45 12.60 -2.11
CA HIS A 40 6.82 12.38 -1.61
C HIS A 40 7.18 10.89 -1.63
N THR A 41 6.22 10.03 -1.33
CA THR A 41 6.38 8.57 -1.49
C THR A 41 6.70 8.22 -2.94
N LEU A 42 6.01 8.85 -3.90
CA LEU A 42 6.33 8.70 -5.32
C LEU A 42 7.71 9.25 -5.66
N ALA A 43 8.07 10.44 -5.18
CA ALA A 43 9.40 11.01 -5.40
C ALA A 43 10.50 10.08 -4.88
N MET A 44 10.31 9.52 -3.69
CA MET A 44 11.22 8.53 -3.11
C MET A 44 11.38 7.29 -4.00
N ASN A 45 10.30 6.82 -4.64
CA ASN A 45 10.35 5.70 -5.59
C ASN A 45 11.30 5.91 -6.78
N TYR A 46 11.51 7.16 -7.19
CA TYR A 46 12.38 7.49 -8.32
C TYR A 46 13.85 7.60 -7.96
N VAL A 47 14.17 7.85 -6.70
CA VAL A 47 15.54 8.11 -6.24
C VAL A 47 16.09 7.03 -5.31
N HIS A 48 15.20 6.29 -4.66
CA HIS A 48 15.56 5.23 -3.73
C HIS A 48 15.54 3.85 -4.42
N LYS A 49 16.37 2.94 -3.93
CA LYS A 49 16.34 1.55 -4.38
C LYS A 49 14.99 0.91 -3.94
N LEU A 50 14.32 0.24 -4.88
CA LEU A 50 13.08 -0.49 -4.62
C LEU A 50 13.38 -1.84 -3.94
N ASP A 51 13.76 -1.78 -2.68
CA ASP A 51 14.08 -2.91 -1.83
C ASP A 51 13.41 -2.74 -0.46
N GLU A 52 12.66 -3.73 -0.03
CA GLU A 52 11.83 -3.66 1.18
C GLU A 52 12.60 -3.28 2.44
N LYS A 53 13.78 -3.88 2.62
CA LYS A 53 14.58 -3.66 3.84
C LYS A 53 15.12 -2.24 3.90
N SER A 54 15.74 -1.77 2.82
CA SER A 54 16.29 -0.42 2.78
C SER A 54 15.19 0.64 2.82
N PHE A 55 14.10 0.43 2.09
CA PHE A 55 12.96 1.36 2.06
C PHE A 55 12.31 1.48 3.45
N THR A 56 12.04 0.36 4.11
CA THR A 56 11.51 0.33 5.48
C THR A 56 12.47 1.00 6.47
N HIS A 57 13.75 0.65 6.41
CA HIS A 57 14.76 1.17 7.32
C HIS A 57 14.87 2.69 7.22
N ASP A 58 14.92 3.22 6.02
CA ASP A 58 15.08 4.66 5.82
C ASP A 58 13.83 5.43 6.28
N LEU A 59 12.62 4.92 6.01
CA LEU A 59 11.40 5.50 6.54
C LEU A 59 11.34 5.47 8.07
N TRP A 60 11.78 4.38 8.71
CA TRP A 60 11.82 4.31 10.17
C TRP A 60 12.81 5.31 10.79
N GLN A 61 13.88 5.66 10.08
CA GLN A 61 14.84 6.64 10.54
C GLN A 61 14.32 8.09 10.45
N MET A 62 13.36 8.36 9.58
CA MET A 62 12.80 9.69 9.40
C MET A 62 11.83 10.10 10.53
N GLY A 63 11.26 9.14 11.24
CA GLY A 63 10.36 9.43 12.37
C GLY A 63 10.21 8.25 13.30
N THR A 64 10.32 8.48 14.59
CA THR A 64 10.19 7.42 15.61
C THR A 64 8.80 6.78 15.62
N GLU A 65 7.78 7.51 15.17
CA GLU A 65 6.42 7.00 15.04
C GLU A 65 6.30 5.90 13.99
N CYS A 66 7.14 5.92 12.96
CA CYS A 66 7.05 4.97 11.87
C CYS A 66 7.17 3.52 12.34
N ILE A 67 8.11 3.22 13.23
CA ILE A 67 8.29 1.88 13.77
C ILE A 67 7.13 1.44 14.68
N VAL A 68 6.37 2.38 15.23
CA VAL A 68 5.17 2.10 16.02
C VAL A 68 3.95 1.87 15.13
N VAL A 69 3.84 2.68 14.07
CA VAL A 69 2.68 2.65 13.15
C VAL A 69 2.73 1.44 12.21
N PHE A 70 3.90 1.14 11.65
CA PHE A 70 4.11 -0.04 10.78
C PHE A 70 5.37 -0.84 11.21
N PRO A 71 5.31 -1.51 12.38
CA PRO A 71 6.44 -2.29 12.90
C PRO A 71 6.83 -3.47 12.00
N GLU A 72 5.91 -3.97 11.21
CA GLU A 72 6.13 -5.01 10.21
C GLU A 72 6.95 -4.52 9.00
N GLY A 73 7.11 -3.22 8.85
CA GLY A 73 7.73 -2.61 7.68
C GLY A 73 6.78 -2.40 6.53
N ILE A 74 7.35 -2.21 5.35
CA ILE A 74 6.63 -1.90 4.10
C ILE A 74 7.03 -2.88 3.01
N GLY A 75 6.02 -3.48 2.36
CA GLY A 75 6.23 -4.26 1.14
C GLY A 75 6.55 -3.34 -0.04
N VAL A 76 7.43 -3.77 -0.91
CA VAL A 76 7.80 -3.01 -2.11
C VAL A 76 7.72 -3.92 -3.33
N LEU A 77 7.00 -3.48 -4.36
CA LEU A 77 6.96 -4.13 -5.66
C LEU A 77 7.79 -3.35 -6.67
N PRO A 78 8.46 -4.04 -7.59
CA PRO A 78 9.12 -3.40 -8.72
C PRO A 78 8.09 -2.75 -9.63
N TRP A 79 8.56 -2.07 -10.69
CA TRP A 79 7.66 -1.60 -11.74
C TRP A 79 6.86 -2.78 -12.33
N MET A 80 5.55 -2.67 -12.33
CA MET A 80 4.62 -3.63 -12.93
C MET A 80 3.50 -2.87 -13.63
N LEU A 81 2.90 -3.49 -14.66
CA LEU A 81 1.79 -2.87 -15.37
C LEU A 81 0.55 -2.82 -14.47
N CYS A 82 0.06 -1.61 -14.23
CA CYS A 82 -1.17 -1.38 -13.43
C CYS A 82 -2.43 -1.92 -14.16
N GLY A 83 -3.50 -2.14 -13.41
CA GLY A 83 -4.76 -2.66 -13.94
C GLY A 83 -4.73 -4.13 -14.36
N THR A 84 -3.67 -4.87 -14.03
CA THR A 84 -3.52 -6.30 -14.36
C THR A 84 -3.75 -7.19 -13.14
N ASN A 85 -4.09 -8.45 -13.38
CA ASN A 85 -4.18 -9.44 -12.31
C ASN A 85 -2.81 -9.72 -11.69
N GLU A 86 -1.73 -9.65 -12.47
CA GLU A 86 -0.37 -9.89 -11.99
C GLU A 86 0.03 -8.96 -10.85
N ILE A 87 -0.20 -7.66 -11.02
CA ILE A 87 0.12 -6.68 -9.96
C ILE A 87 -0.84 -6.86 -8.76
N GLY A 88 -2.09 -7.24 -9.01
CA GLY A 88 -3.06 -7.55 -7.96
C GLY A 88 -2.62 -8.75 -7.12
N GLU A 89 -2.18 -9.83 -7.74
CA GLU A 89 -1.66 -11.02 -7.07
C GLU A 89 -0.39 -10.70 -6.27
N ALA A 90 0.57 -10.01 -6.88
CA ALA A 90 1.81 -9.60 -6.22
C ALA A 90 1.54 -8.71 -5.00
N THR A 91 0.63 -7.73 -5.13
CA THR A 91 0.24 -6.83 -4.03
C THR A 91 -0.42 -7.61 -2.91
N SER A 92 -1.39 -8.45 -3.23
CA SER A 92 -2.14 -9.24 -2.25
C SER A 92 -1.24 -10.25 -1.52
N ASP A 93 -0.24 -10.79 -2.18
CA ASP A 93 0.73 -11.68 -1.53
C ASP A 93 1.61 -10.93 -0.54
N LYS A 94 2.04 -9.69 -0.86
CA LYS A 94 2.72 -8.81 0.09
C LYS A 94 1.83 -8.42 1.29
N MET A 95 0.53 -8.25 1.06
CA MET A 95 -0.44 -7.93 2.12
C MET A 95 -0.61 -9.03 3.19
N LYS A 96 -0.06 -10.22 2.99
CA LYS A 96 0.02 -11.23 4.05
C LYS A 96 0.95 -10.82 5.18
N GLU A 97 2.00 -10.08 4.87
CA GLU A 97 3.05 -9.66 5.82
C GLU A 97 2.97 -8.17 6.15
N TYR A 98 2.59 -7.34 5.18
CA TYR A 98 2.63 -5.88 5.30
C TYR A 98 1.25 -5.28 5.15
N ARG A 99 0.91 -4.28 5.98
CA ARG A 99 -0.31 -3.47 5.81
C ARG A 99 -0.12 -2.37 4.78
N VAL A 100 1.12 -2.09 4.39
CA VAL A 100 1.46 -1.08 3.39
C VAL A 100 2.33 -1.72 2.31
N VAL A 101 1.99 -1.49 1.05
CA VAL A 101 2.74 -1.97 -0.11
C VAL A 101 2.95 -0.82 -1.09
N ILE A 102 4.21 -0.55 -1.41
CA ILE A 102 4.60 0.42 -2.43
C ILE A 102 4.59 -0.25 -3.80
N TRP A 103 3.95 0.41 -4.76
CA TRP A 103 4.06 0.08 -6.17
C TRP A 103 5.13 0.93 -6.81
N GLY A 104 6.21 0.33 -7.28
CA GLY A 104 7.32 1.03 -7.92
C GLY A 104 6.85 1.94 -9.05
N MET A 105 7.17 3.22 -8.96
CA MET A 105 6.82 4.28 -9.93
C MET A 105 5.32 4.52 -10.12
N HIS A 106 4.47 4.14 -9.13
CA HIS A 106 3.02 4.29 -9.28
C HIS A 106 2.35 4.89 -8.04
N GLY A 107 2.47 4.23 -6.88
CA GLY A 107 1.76 4.68 -5.69
C GLY A 107 1.87 3.71 -4.51
N ILE A 108 0.85 3.72 -3.66
CA ILE A 108 0.81 2.98 -2.42
C ILE A 108 -0.54 2.27 -2.26
N TYR A 109 -0.51 1.04 -1.74
CA TYR A 109 -1.65 0.33 -1.18
C TYR A 109 -1.50 0.25 0.33
N ALA A 110 -2.57 0.50 1.06
CA ALA A 110 -2.60 0.33 2.50
C ALA A 110 -3.89 -0.38 2.93
N CYS A 111 -3.84 -1.12 4.03
CA CYS A 111 -5.01 -1.75 4.62
C CYS A 111 -5.05 -1.56 6.14
N GLY A 112 -6.25 -1.43 6.67
CA GLY A 112 -6.50 -1.24 8.10
C GLY A 112 -7.95 -1.57 8.47
N LYS A 113 -8.27 -1.40 9.74
CA LYS A 113 -9.61 -1.73 10.28
C LYS A 113 -10.69 -0.73 9.87
N ASP A 114 -10.31 0.53 9.70
CA ASP A 114 -11.19 1.64 9.35
C ASP A 114 -10.47 2.66 8.44
N LEU A 115 -11.19 3.67 8.00
CA LEU A 115 -10.65 4.72 7.13
C LEU A 115 -9.57 5.55 7.81
N ASP A 116 -9.74 5.88 9.08
CA ASP A 116 -8.82 6.71 9.84
C ASP A 116 -7.47 6.01 10.04
N GLU A 117 -7.50 4.74 10.45
CA GLU A 117 -6.27 3.95 10.59
C GLU A 117 -5.56 3.77 9.24
N THR A 118 -6.31 3.43 8.19
CA THR A 118 -5.73 3.18 6.86
C THR A 118 -5.15 4.47 6.26
N PHE A 119 -5.85 5.58 6.40
CA PHE A 119 -5.33 6.89 5.98
C PHE A 119 -4.12 7.31 6.81
N GLY A 120 -4.14 7.08 8.12
CA GLY A 120 -3.02 7.35 9.03
C GLY A 120 -1.75 6.59 8.65
N LEU A 121 -1.88 5.33 8.18
CA LEU A 121 -0.76 4.57 7.63
C LEU A 121 -0.15 5.26 6.41
N VAL A 122 -0.99 5.64 5.45
CA VAL A 122 -0.55 6.34 4.22
C VAL A 122 0.11 7.68 4.56
N GLU A 123 -0.52 8.46 5.43
CA GLU A 123 -0.01 9.78 5.83
C GLU A 123 1.34 9.69 6.56
N THR A 124 1.51 8.68 7.42
CA THR A 124 2.77 8.46 8.14
C THR A 124 3.91 8.13 7.16
N VAL A 125 3.65 7.27 6.18
CA VAL A 125 4.63 6.94 5.13
C VAL A 125 4.95 8.17 4.28
N GLU A 126 3.94 8.90 3.85
CA GLU A 126 4.10 10.12 3.03
C GLU A 126 4.91 11.19 3.76
N LYS A 127 4.63 11.39 5.05
CA LYS A 127 5.34 12.35 5.88
C LYS A 127 6.80 11.95 6.12
N ALA A 128 7.06 10.66 6.34
CA ALA A 128 8.43 10.16 6.46
C ALA A 128 9.21 10.33 5.15
N ALA A 129 8.57 10.09 4.02
CA ALA A 129 9.18 10.26 2.69
C ALA A 129 9.46 11.72 2.32
N LEU A 130 8.80 12.69 2.97
CA LEU A 130 9.06 14.12 2.81
C LEU A 130 10.40 14.55 3.41
N TYR A 131 10.81 13.95 4.52
CA TYR A 131 12.05 14.27 5.24
C TYR A 131 13.28 13.64 4.60
#